data_576f1ae3804ee6ac658b77550ec5fba0
#
_entry.id   576f1ae3804ee6ac658b77550ec5fba0
#
_cell.length_a   1.000
_cell.length_b   1.000
_cell.length_c   1.000
_cell.angle_alpha   90.00
_cell.angle_beta   90.00
_cell.angle_gamma   90.00
#
_symmetry.space_group_name_H-M   'P 1'
#
loop_
_entity.id
_entity.type
_entity.pdbx_description
1 polymer ?
#
loop_
_entity_poly.entity_id
_entity_poly.type
_entity_poly.pdbx_seq_one_letter_code
_entity_poly.pdbx_strand_id
1 'polypeptide(L)'
;MRNRRIAAASVTIGLALLCAVLPVAGKDSEKFRSVKLNTDALTYAKKLISEGHVVVDRKGAWAKDRPSTELENEFIRVHGFSEYAKWHLGIDDRYAENAKGRYKFPYGDFKNVHRCGVLAAQSRAGEYRYSEIENAAAQLRAIIETTRNATP
;
A
#
# COMPACT_ATOMS: atom_id res chain seq x y z
N MET A 1 -67.36 -0.58 61.40
CA MET A 1 -66.65 0.57 60.86
C MET A 1 -65.22 0.22 60.55
N ARG A 2 -64.94 -0.17 59.34
CA ARG A 2 -63.54 -0.50 58.94
C ARG A 2 -63.35 -0.14 57.45
N ASN A 3 -62.76 0.99 57.19
CA ASN A 3 -62.42 1.39 55.86
C ASN A 3 -61.25 0.58 55.32
N ARG A 4 -61.45 -0.17 54.27
CA ARG A 4 -60.40 -0.81 53.50
C ARG A 4 -60.03 0.13 52.31
N ARG A 5 -58.87 0.68 52.35
CA ARG A 5 -58.28 1.41 51.22
C ARG A 5 -57.65 0.41 50.27
N ILE A 6 -58.10 0.39 49.03
CA ILE A 6 -57.57 -0.39 47.96
C ILE A 6 -56.44 0.41 47.32
N ALA A 7 -55.22 -0.13 47.38
CA ALA A 7 -54.06 0.46 46.72
C ALA A 7 -54.03 -0.01 45.26
N ALA A 8 -54.11 0.94 44.32
CA ALA A 8 -53.92 0.66 42.91
C ALA A 8 -52.43 0.60 42.60
N ALA A 9 -51.95 -0.51 42.12
CA ALA A 9 -50.60 -0.70 41.63
C ALA A 9 -50.54 -0.25 40.17
N SER A 10 -49.83 0.83 39.90
CA SER A 10 -49.54 1.29 38.54
C SER A 10 -48.38 0.46 37.98
N VAL A 11 -48.64 -0.32 36.94
CA VAL A 11 -47.64 -1.03 36.17
C VAL A 11 -47.16 -0.08 35.07
N THR A 12 -45.97 0.45 35.22
CA THR A 12 -45.28 1.22 34.17
C THR A 12 -44.57 0.25 33.21
N ILE A 13 -45.10 0.09 32.01
CA ILE A 13 -44.46 -0.65 30.91
C ILE A 13 -43.37 0.23 30.34
N GLY A 14 -42.13 -0.07 30.68
CA GLY A 14 -40.95 0.57 30.07
C GLY A 14 -40.74 0.04 28.66
N LEU A 15 -41.01 0.88 27.66
CA LEU A 15 -40.66 0.63 26.25
C LEU A 15 -39.17 0.84 26.04
N ALA A 16 -38.38 -0.25 26.08
CA ALA A 16 -36.97 -0.20 25.75
C ALA A 16 -36.79 -0.02 24.23
N LEU A 17 -36.45 1.20 23.82
CA LEU A 17 -36.09 1.51 22.44
C LEU A 17 -34.71 0.94 22.15
N LEU A 18 -34.66 -0.24 21.53
CA LEU A 18 -33.42 -0.88 21.05
C LEU A 18 -32.95 -0.14 19.79
N CYS A 19 -32.07 0.87 19.96
CA CYS A 19 -31.36 1.49 18.85
C CYS A 19 -30.40 0.48 18.26
N ALA A 20 -30.78 -0.23 17.20
CA ALA A 20 -29.89 -1.00 16.37
C ALA A 20 -28.98 -0.03 15.63
N VAL A 21 -27.75 0.15 16.11
CA VAL A 21 -26.68 0.83 15.39
C VAL A 21 -26.23 -0.12 14.29
N LEU A 22 -26.75 0.04 13.08
CA LEU A 22 -26.25 -0.63 11.89
C LEU A 22 -24.85 -0.03 11.59
N PRO A 23 -23.82 -0.86 11.36
CA PRO A 23 -22.55 -0.35 10.89
C PRO A 23 -22.78 0.20 9.47
N VAL A 24 -22.71 1.51 9.34
CA VAL A 24 -22.57 2.16 8.03
C VAL A 24 -21.20 1.76 7.51
N ALA A 25 -21.15 0.68 6.73
CA ALA A 25 -19.98 0.36 5.92
C ALA A 25 -19.85 1.49 4.89
N GLY A 26 -18.99 2.45 5.20
CA GLY A 26 -18.82 3.65 4.41
C GLY A 26 -18.33 3.28 3.01
N LYS A 27 -19.12 3.59 2.01
CA LYS A 27 -18.74 3.60 0.58
C LYS A 27 -17.53 4.52 0.28
N ASP A 28 -17.11 5.31 1.26
CA ASP A 28 -15.96 6.22 1.15
C ASP A 28 -14.61 5.49 1.17
N SER A 29 -14.54 4.24 1.66
CA SER A 29 -13.30 3.46 1.68
C SER A 29 -12.86 3.00 0.27
N GLU A 30 -13.78 2.82 -0.67
CA GLU A 30 -13.43 2.37 -2.04
C GLU A 30 -12.87 3.49 -2.91
N LYS A 31 -13.29 4.73 -2.70
CA LYS A 31 -12.84 5.88 -3.51
C LYS A 31 -11.35 6.19 -3.32
N PHE A 32 -10.76 5.80 -2.20
CA PHE A 32 -9.34 6.01 -1.89
C PHE A 32 -8.42 4.84 -2.31
N ARG A 33 -8.97 3.70 -2.75
CA ARG A 33 -8.19 2.52 -3.17
C ARG A 33 -8.05 2.41 -4.69
N SER A 34 -7.61 3.49 -5.34
CA SER A 34 -7.44 3.49 -6.79
C SER A 34 -6.13 2.83 -7.24
N VAL A 35 -5.20 2.58 -6.31
CA VAL A 35 -3.91 1.97 -6.64
C VAL A 35 -3.88 0.54 -6.13
N LYS A 36 -3.67 -0.41 -7.04
CA LYS A 36 -3.57 -1.85 -6.79
C LYS A 36 -2.11 -2.28 -6.76
N LEU A 37 -1.82 -3.38 -6.07
CA LEU A 37 -0.50 -4.00 -6.13
C LEU A 37 -0.19 -4.49 -7.55
N ASN A 38 0.99 -4.16 -8.04
CA ASN A 38 1.58 -4.70 -9.25
C ASN A 38 2.35 -6.00 -8.90
N THR A 39 1.71 -7.14 -9.07
CA THR A 39 2.29 -8.45 -8.74
C THR A 39 3.48 -8.81 -9.63
N ASP A 40 3.49 -8.35 -10.89
CA ASP A 40 4.60 -8.57 -11.80
C ASP A 40 5.85 -7.81 -11.36
N ALA A 41 5.67 -6.56 -10.91
CA ALA A 41 6.76 -5.78 -10.34
C ALA A 41 7.31 -6.40 -9.04
N LEU A 42 6.44 -6.92 -8.17
CA LEU A 42 6.87 -7.63 -6.96
C LEU A 42 7.69 -8.88 -7.30
N THR A 43 7.23 -9.67 -8.27
CA THR A 43 7.93 -10.87 -8.73
C THR A 43 9.27 -10.50 -9.35
N TYR A 44 9.30 -9.46 -10.19
CA TYR A 44 10.51 -8.96 -10.82
C TYR A 44 11.53 -8.43 -9.79
N ALA A 45 11.09 -7.67 -8.80
CA ALA A 45 11.94 -7.19 -7.72
C ALA A 45 12.57 -8.34 -6.91
N LYS A 46 11.79 -9.38 -6.57
CA LYS A 46 12.30 -10.59 -5.89
C LYS A 46 13.38 -11.30 -6.71
N LYS A 47 13.16 -11.42 -8.02
CA LYS A 47 14.14 -11.99 -8.94
C LYS A 47 15.44 -11.18 -8.92
N LEU A 48 15.37 -9.87 -9.10
CA LEU A 48 16.54 -8.98 -9.07
C LEU A 48 17.33 -9.11 -7.75
N ILE A 49 16.63 -9.16 -6.62
CA ILE A 49 17.28 -9.35 -5.31
C ILE A 49 18.00 -10.70 -5.24
N SER A 50 17.38 -11.78 -5.73
CA SER A 50 18.00 -13.11 -5.74
C SER A 50 19.22 -13.20 -6.66
N GLU A 51 19.28 -12.37 -7.69
CA GLU A 51 20.40 -12.26 -8.64
C GLU A 51 21.49 -11.27 -8.17
N GLY A 52 21.32 -10.65 -6.99
CA GLY A 52 22.29 -9.71 -6.41
C GLY A 52 22.18 -8.28 -6.96
N HIS A 53 21.16 -7.96 -7.75
CA HIS A 53 20.92 -6.60 -8.24
C HIS A 53 20.27 -5.73 -7.17
N VAL A 54 21.02 -5.45 -6.10
CA VAL A 54 20.57 -4.68 -4.94
C VAL A 54 21.59 -3.63 -4.53
N VAL A 55 21.14 -2.43 -4.26
CA VAL A 55 21.92 -1.37 -3.62
C VAL A 55 21.43 -1.21 -2.18
N VAL A 56 22.31 -1.50 -1.22
CA VAL A 56 22.05 -1.33 0.21
C VAL A 56 22.44 0.09 0.63
N ASP A 57 21.66 1.03 0.22
CA ASP A 57 21.87 2.45 0.47
C ASP A 57 21.36 2.92 1.83
N ARG A 58 21.77 4.13 2.24
CA ARG A 58 21.38 4.71 3.53
C ARG A 58 19.96 5.27 3.48
N LYS A 59 19.30 5.30 4.64
CA LYS A 59 18.00 5.96 4.79
C LYS A 59 18.09 7.40 4.27
N GLY A 60 17.14 7.78 3.41
CA GLY A 60 17.05 9.12 2.81
C GLY A 60 17.79 9.27 1.46
N ALA A 61 18.60 8.30 1.04
CA ALA A 61 19.30 8.36 -0.24
C ALA A 61 18.35 8.37 -1.46
N TRP A 62 17.14 7.81 -1.33
CA TRP A 62 16.20 7.67 -2.44
C TRP A 62 15.85 8.97 -3.16
N ALA A 63 15.82 10.09 -2.46
CA ALA A 63 15.54 11.39 -3.09
C ALA A 63 16.60 11.76 -4.16
N LYS A 64 17.84 11.29 -3.97
CA LYS A 64 18.98 11.51 -4.88
C LYS A 64 19.16 10.36 -5.88
N ASP A 65 18.91 9.12 -5.44
CA ASP A 65 19.27 7.91 -6.19
C ASP A 65 18.12 7.43 -7.11
N ARG A 66 16.90 7.95 -6.93
CA ARG A 66 15.79 7.64 -7.84
C ARG A 66 16.06 8.18 -9.24
N PRO A 67 15.57 7.51 -10.30
CA PRO A 67 15.68 8.01 -11.66
C PRO A 67 15.12 9.42 -11.82
N SER A 68 15.83 10.26 -12.58
CA SER A 68 15.31 11.58 -12.98
C SER A 68 14.20 11.41 -14.02
N THR A 69 13.43 12.47 -14.23
CA THR A 69 12.36 12.47 -15.25
C THR A 69 12.91 12.16 -16.64
N GLU A 70 14.12 12.64 -16.95
CA GLU A 70 14.80 12.42 -18.22
C GLU A 70 15.18 10.94 -18.39
N LEU A 71 15.75 10.31 -17.35
CA LEU A 71 16.07 8.88 -17.35
C LEU A 71 14.81 8.01 -17.47
N GLU A 72 13.74 8.36 -16.78
CA GLU A 72 12.45 7.66 -16.93
C GLU A 72 11.92 7.76 -18.37
N ASN A 73 11.95 8.95 -18.97
CA ASN A 73 11.50 9.19 -20.35
C ASN A 73 12.34 8.38 -21.35
N GLU A 74 13.66 8.38 -21.17
CA GLU A 74 14.57 7.61 -22.02
C GLU A 74 14.35 6.10 -21.86
N PHE A 75 14.18 5.61 -20.62
CA PHE A 75 13.87 4.21 -20.37
C PHE A 75 12.58 3.80 -21.06
N ILE A 76 11.51 4.61 -20.96
CA ILE A 76 10.23 4.34 -21.61
C ILE A 76 10.39 4.37 -23.14
N ARG A 77 11.15 5.32 -23.68
CA ARG A 77 11.38 5.43 -25.12
C ARG A 77 12.06 4.18 -25.68
N VAL A 78 13.01 3.60 -24.95
CA VAL A 78 13.80 2.43 -25.38
C VAL A 78 13.08 1.12 -25.11
N HIS A 79 12.46 0.99 -23.93
CA HIS A 79 11.94 -0.28 -23.41
C HIS A 79 10.41 -0.35 -23.36
N GLY A 80 9.72 0.78 -23.46
CA GLY A 80 8.27 0.88 -23.39
C GLY A 80 7.70 0.84 -21.96
N PHE A 81 6.41 1.10 -21.88
CA PHE A 81 5.69 1.15 -20.59
C PHE A 81 5.57 -0.20 -19.89
N SER A 82 5.57 -1.31 -20.62
CA SER A 82 5.53 -2.64 -20.03
C SER A 82 6.76 -2.92 -19.17
N GLU A 83 7.96 -2.56 -19.65
CA GLU A 83 9.19 -2.70 -18.87
C GLU A 83 9.26 -1.66 -17.74
N TYR A 84 8.82 -0.43 -18.01
CA TYR A 84 8.73 0.62 -16.98
C TYR A 84 7.82 0.22 -15.81
N ALA A 85 6.71 -0.45 -16.09
CA ALA A 85 5.77 -0.93 -15.08
C ALA A 85 6.41 -1.88 -14.06
N LYS A 86 7.39 -2.70 -14.49
CA LYS A 86 8.08 -3.67 -13.61
C LYS A 86 8.84 -3.00 -12.46
N TRP A 87 9.13 -1.72 -12.56
CA TRP A 87 9.85 -0.95 -11.55
C TRP A 87 8.97 -0.21 -10.55
N HIS A 88 7.64 -0.47 -10.58
CA HIS A 88 6.64 0.22 -9.78
C HIS A 88 5.70 -0.76 -9.10
N LEU A 89 5.65 -0.78 -7.76
CA LEU A 89 4.82 -1.70 -6.98
C LEU A 89 3.32 -1.40 -7.05
N GLY A 90 2.91 -0.26 -7.59
CA GLY A 90 1.50 0.12 -7.67
C GLY A 90 1.05 0.49 -9.07
N ILE A 91 -0.20 0.10 -9.39
CA ILE A 91 -0.90 0.45 -10.62
C ILE A 91 -2.15 1.27 -10.27
N ASP A 92 -2.26 2.46 -10.86
CA ASP A 92 -3.43 3.32 -10.75
C ASP A 92 -4.27 3.23 -12.04
N ASP A 93 -5.33 2.44 -12.00
CA ASP A 93 -6.18 2.17 -13.17
C ASP A 93 -6.97 3.38 -13.69
N ARG A 94 -6.91 4.52 -13.00
CA ARG A 94 -7.51 5.78 -13.49
C ARG A 94 -6.72 6.40 -14.64
N TYR A 95 -5.48 5.96 -14.84
CA TYR A 95 -4.61 6.45 -15.92
C TYR A 95 -4.45 5.40 -17.00
N ALA A 96 -4.29 5.86 -18.24
CA ALA A 96 -4.00 5.00 -19.38
C ALA A 96 -2.67 4.26 -19.23
N GLU A 97 -2.51 3.12 -19.88
CA GLU A 97 -1.31 2.27 -19.80
C GLU A 97 -0.03 2.98 -20.27
N ASN A 98 -0.18 3.91 -21.21
CA ASN A 98 0.92 4.73 -21.74
C ASN A 98 1.11 6.07 -21.00
N ALA A 99 0.66 6.14 -19.74
CA ALA A 99 0.82 7.33 -18.91
C ALA A 99 1.65 7.02 -17.66
N LYS A 100 2.71 7.79 -17.42
CA LYS A 100 3.57 7.63 -16.22
C LYS A 100 2.79 7.71 -14.91
N GLY A 101 1.71 8.50 -14.88
CA GLY A 101 0.83 8.64 -13.73
C GLY A 101 0.16 7.35 -13.27
N ARG A 102 0.07 6.32 -14.14
CA ARG A 102 -0.42 4.98 -13.81
C ARG A 102 0.49 4.24 -12.85
N TYR A 103 1.79 4.45 -12.93
CA TYR A 103 2.79 3.66 -12.22
C TYR A 103 3.23 4.38 -10.95
N LYS A 104 3.02 3.73 -9.80
CA LYS A 104 3.23 4.29 -8.47
C LYS A 104 4.23 3.44 -7.68
N PHE A 105 4.85 4.05 -6.67
CA PHE A 105 5.77 3.36 -5.75
C PHE A 105 6.98 2.76 -6.46
N PRO A 106 7.83 3.59 -7.11
CA PRO A 106 9.09 3.13 -7.68
C PRO A 106 10.04 2.65 -6.57
N TYR A 107 10.82 1.61 -6.86
CA TYR A 107 11.71 0.96 -5.89
C TYR A 107 13.15 0.75 -6.37
N GLY A 108 13.46 1.12 -7.62
CA GLY A 108 14.78 0.89 -8.22
C GLY A 108 15.13 1.92 -9.30
N ASP A 109 16.36 1.77 -9.84
CA ASP A 109 17.00 2.69 -10.77
C ASP A 109 17.05 2.18 -12.23
N PHE A 110 16.18 1.21 -12.57
CA PHE A 110 16.14 0.48 -13.85
C PHE A 110 17.31 -0.50 -14.04
N LYS A 111 18.11 -0.75 -13.00
CA LYS A 111 19.19 -1.76 -12.96
C LYS A 111 19.15 -2.55 -11.65
N ASN A 112 18.99 -1.84 -10.54
CA ASN A 112 19.05 -2.42 -9.21
C ASN A 112 17.83 -2.04 -8.39
N VAL A 113 17.46 -2.91 -7.47
CA VAL A 113 16.54 -2.60 -6.39
C VAL A 113 17.30 -1.76 -5.35
N HIS A 114 16.76 -0.61 -4.99
CA HIS A 114 17.31 0.25 -3.94
C HIS A 114 16.62 -0.01 -2.61
N ARG A 115 17.38 -0.37 -1.56
CA ARG A 115 16.82 -0.56 -0.23
C ARG A 115 16.05 0.67 0.26
N CYS A 116 16.59 1.87 0.04
CA CYS A 116 15.90 3.11 0.42
C CYS A 116 14.66 3.39 -0.44
N GLY A 117 14.64 2.96 -1.72
CA GLY A 117 13.46 3.01 -2.59
C GLY A 117 12.32 2.11 -2.06
N VAL A 118 12.66 0.87 -1.65
CA VAL A 118 11.70 -0.05 -1.03
C VAL A 118 11.16 0.52 0.29
N LEU A 119 12.01 1.11 1.13
CA LEU A 119 11.59 1.77 2.38
C LEU A 119 10.67 2.96 2.12
N ALA A 120 10.97 3.78 1.10
CA ALA A 120 10.13 4.90 0.71
C ALA A 120 8.77 4.43 0.19
N ALA A 121 8.74 3.37 -0.63
CA ALA A 121 7.51 2.76 -1.12
C ALA A 121 6.65 2.22 0.04
N GLN A 122 7.27 1.51 1.00
CA GLN A 122 6.59 0.99 2.20
C GLN A 122 5.97 2.12 3.03
N SER A 123 6.75 3.15 3.37
CA SER A 123 6.27 4.29 4.16
C SER A 123 5.10 5.01 3.48
N ARG A 124 5.26 5.29 2.18
CA ARG A 124 4.23 5.98 1.42
C ARG A 124 2.95 5.17 1.27
N ALA A 125 3.08 3.85 1.06
CA ALA A 125 1.93 2.96 1.00
C ALA A 125 1.17 2.92 2.32
N GLY A 126 1.86 2.89 3.46
CA GLY A 126 1.26 2.97 4.79
C GLY A 126 0.54 4.30 5.04
N GLU A 127 1.14 5.45 4.67
CA GLU A 127 0.51 6.77 4.77
C GLU A 127 -0.82 6.84 4.02
N TYR A 128 -0.90 6.23 2.84
CA TYR A 128 -2.12 6.19 2.01
C TYR A 128 -3.00 4.96 2.25
N ARG A 129 -2.63 4.10 3.21
CA ARG A 129 -3.37 2.87 3.56
C ARG A 129 -3.51 1.86 2.41
N TYR A 130 -2.53 1.78 1.54
CA TYR A 130 -2.41 0.73 0.52
C TYR A 130 -1.72 -0.50 1.11
N SER A 131 -2.44 -1.25 1.94
CA SER A 131 -1.90 -2.35 2.76
C SER A 131 -1.22 -3.45 1.94
N GLU A 132 -1.72 -3.78 0.75
CA GLU A 132 -1.11 -4.79 -0.11
C GLU A 132 0.27 -4.35 -0.61
N ILE A 133 0.42 -3.08 -1.01
CA ILE A 133 1.69 -2.50 -1.47
C ILE A 133 2.66 -2.34 -0.30
N GLU A 134 2.17 -1.90 0.86
CA GLU A 134 2.97 -1.81 2.09
C GLU A 134 3.55 -3.17 2.47
N ASN A 135 2.71 -4.22 2.48
CA ASN A 135 3.13 -5.59 2.78
C ASN A 135 4.11 -6.13 1.74
N ALA A 136 3.90 -5.86 0.45
CA ALA A 136 4.81 -6.25 -0.62
C ALA A 136 6.19 -5.58 -0.43
N ALA A 137 6.23 -4.29 -0.15
CA ALA A 137 7.48 -3.57 0.13
C ALA A 137 8.16 -4.08 1.41
N ALA A 138 7.38 -4.41 2.46
CA ALA A 138 7.92 -5.03 3.67
C ALA A 138 8.57 -6.40 3.40
N GLN A 139 7.97 -7.23 2.53
CA GLN A 139 8.56 -8.50 2.09
C GLN A 139 9.88 -8.28 1.37
N LEU A 140 9.95 -7.36 0.39
CA LEU A 140 11.19 -7.04 -0.32
C LEU A 140 12.29 -6.58 0.64
N ARG A 141 11.96 -5.73 1.60
CA ARG A 141 12.89 -5.29 2.64
C ARG A 141 13.43 -6.47 3.44
N ALA A 142 12.57 -7.37 3.88
CA ALA A 142 12.98 -8.54 4.66
C ALA A 142 13.95 -9.43 3.87
N ILE A 143 13.69 -9.66 2.57
CA ILE A 143 14.59 -10.43 1.71
C ILE A 143 15.96 -9.74 1.59
N ILE A 144 16.00 -8.42 1.34
CA ILE A 144 17.26 -7.64 1.24
C ILE A 144 18.06 -7.75 2.53
N GLU A 145 17.43 -7.61 3.70
CA GLU A 145 18.13 -7.70 4.99
C GLU A 145 18.65 -9.12 5.25
N THR A 146 17.91 -10.16 4.88
CA THR A 146 18.35 -11.56 5.02
C THR A 146 19.53 -11.85 4.10
N THR A 147 19.48 -11.43 2.83
CA THR A 147 20.59 -11.64 1.88
C THR A 147 21.85 -10.93 2.33
N ARG A 148 21.74 -9.71 2.85
CA ARG A 148 22.87 -8.95 3.40
C ARG A 148 23.55 -9.69 4.55
N ASN A 149 22.78 -10.29 5.46
CA ASN A 149 23.30 -10.96 6.65
C ASN A 149 23.88 -12.36 6.32
N ALA A 150 23.57 -12.92 5.16
CA ALA A 150 24.08 -14.21 4.69
C ALA A 150 25.40 -14.09 3.93
N THR A 151 25.83 -12.88 3.57
CA THR A 151 27.12 -12.63 2.90
C THR A 151 28.17 -12.34 3.98
N PRO A 152 29.18 -13.22 4.15
CA PRO A 152 30.21 -13.07 5.18
C PRO A 152 31.13 -11.89 4.94
#